data_c926346e6ebd3952029872f2a7becd76
#
_entry.id   c926346e6ebd3952029872f2a7becd76
#
_cell.length_a   1.000
_cell.length_b   1.000
_cell.length_c   1.000
_cell.angle_alpha   90.00
_cell.angle_beta   90.00
_cell.angle_gamma   90.00
#
_symmetry.space_group_name_H-M   'P 1'
#
loop_
_entity.id
_entity.type
_entity.pdbx_description
1 polymer ?
#
loop_
_entity_poly.entity_id
_entity_poly.type
_entity_poly.pdbx_seq_one_letter_code
_entity_poly.pdbx_strand_id
1 'polypeptide(L)'
;REVDGGVQMIIDAFQSFGLPFDEGATTDGETGIYGPYRQSQRAEIYQTFVKSLVERGMAYPCFCTEEELSAAHEQQEKNKENFGYYGKYAVWRDRPMEDIEAELAKGTPYVVRFRSEGSIEHKIRHEDLVKGKMEVTENDQDVVILKSDGIPTYHFAHVVDDHLMGTTIVVRGEE
;
A
#
# COMPACT_ATOMS: atom_id res chain seq x y z
N ARG A 1 13.55 0.14 5.89
CA ARG A 1 14.50 0.25 6.99
C ARG A 1 15.14 1.63 6.86
N GLU A 2 14.99 2.48 7.87
CA GLU A 2 15.57 3.83 7.85
C GLU A 2 17.11 3.72 7.87
N VAL A 3 17.75 4.51 7.02
CA VAL A 3 19.23 4.57 6.96
C VAL A 3 19.65 5.86 7.62
N ASP A 4 20.58 5.76 8.58
CA ASP A 4 21.12 6.93 9.27
C ASP A 4 21.72 7.92 8.27
N GLY A 5 21.29 9.19 8.34
CA GLY A 5 21.71 10.22 7.39
C GLY A 5 21.06 10.13 5.99
N GLY A 6 20.16 9.17 5.75
CA GLY A 6 19.57 8.95 4.44
C GLY A 6 18.81 10.19 3.89
N VAL A 7 18.12 10.91 4.75
CA VAL A 7 17.42 12.16 4.34
C VAL A 7 18.42 13.19 3.82
N GLN A 8 19.52 13.42 4.55
CA GLN A 8 20.56 14.37 4.13
C GLN A 8 21.20 13.95 2.81
N MET A 9 21.53 12.65 2.67
CA MET A 9 22.14 12.13 1.42
C MET A 9 21.24 12.38 0.21
N ILE A 10 19.92 12.20 0.36
CA ILE A 10 18.96 12.46 -0.72
C ILE A 10 18.93 13.96 -1.06
N ILE A 11 18.85 14.82 -0.05
CA ILE A 11 18.83 16.28 -0.23
C ILE A 11 20.09 16.73 -0.96
N ASP A 12 21.27 16.30 -0.50
CA ASP A 12 22.56 16.67 -1.08
C ASP A 12 22.69 16.18 -2.54
N ALA A 13 22.22 14.96 -2.80
CA ALA A 13 22.22 14.40 -4.15
C ALA A 13 21.38 15.28 -5.11
N PHE A 14 20.12 15.58 -4.74
CA PHE A 14 19.28 16.42 -5.58
C PHE A 14 19.83 17.84 -5.75
N GLN A 15 20.38 18.43 -4.71
CA GLN A 15 21.06 19.74 -4.80
C GLN A 15 22.24 19.69 -5.77
N SER A 16 23.04 18.61 -5.75
CA SER A 16 24.19 18.46 -6.66
C SER A 16 23.80 18.39 -8.13
N PHE A 17 22.57 17.91 -8.41
CA PHE A 17 21.99 17.89 -9.75
C PHE A 17 21.26 19.19 -10.13
N GLY A 18 21.24 20.19 -9.24
CA GLY A 18 20.50 21.44 -9.46
C GLY A 18 18.99 21.29 -9.37
N LEU A 19 18.49 20.27 -8.65
CA LEU A 19 17.09 19.93 -8.45
C LEU A 19 16.73 20.01 -6.96
N PRO A 20 16.83 21.18 -6.29
CA PRO A 20 16.44 21.30 -4.90
C PRO A 20 14.93 21.04 -4.73
N PHE A 21 14.53 20.52 -3.58
CA PHE A 21 13.13 20.39 -3.24
C PHE A 21 12.54 21.77 -2.90
N ASP A 22 11.38 22.07 -3.48
CA ASP A 22 10.58 23.25 -3.12
C ASP A 22 9.78 22.97 -1.84
N GLU A 23 9.39 21.68 -1.64
CA GLU A 23 8.54 21.24 -0.57
C GLU A 23 8.91 19.83 -0.12
N GLY A 24 8.85 19.57 1.19
CA GLY A 24 9.13 18.23 1.72
C GLY A 24 9.89 18.25 3.05
N ALA A 25 10.40 17.08 3.44
CA ALA A 25 11.26 16.94 4.60
C ALA A 25 12.62 17.59 4.34
N THR A 26 13.13 18.31 5.32
CA THR A 26 14.47 18.89 5.33
C THR A 26 15.31 18.24 6.44
N THR A 27 16.59 18.60 6.52
CA THR A 27 17.49 18.13 7.59
C THR A 27 17.00 18.56 8.97
N ASP A 28 16.55 19.81 9.07
CA ASP A 28 16.20 20.45 10.33
C ASP A 28 14.68 20.54 10.56
N GLY A 29 13.88 19.92 9.70
CA GLY A 29 12.43 19.99 9.80
C GLY A 29 11.72 19.70 8.48
N GLU A 30 10.81 20.57 8.11
CA GLU A 30 9.95 20.42 6.92
C GLU A 30 9.67 21.78 6.28
N THR A 31 9.47 21.80 4.97
CA THR A 31 9.09 22.99 4.20
C THR A 31 7.89 22.68 3.35
N GLY A 32 6.88 23.54 3.33
CA GLY A 32 5.67 23.38 2.52
C GLY A 32 4.39 23.40 3.35
N ILE A 33 3.25 23.17 2.70
CA ILE A 33 1.91 23.34 3.29
C ILE A 33 1.17 22.01 3.54
N TYR A 34 1.71 20.89 3.06
CA TYR A 34 1.07 19.56 3.13
C TYR A 34 1.65 18.64 4.21
N GLY A 35 2.53 19.18 5.07
CA GLY A 35 3.16 18.39 6.14
C GLY A 35 2.15 17.70 7.07
N PRO A 36 2.62 16.78 7.92
CA PRO A 36 4.00 16.30 7.99
C PRO A 36 4.38 15.51 6.74
N TYR A 37 5.68 15.58 6.32
CA TYR A 37 6.15 14.88 5.11
C TYR A 37 6.80 13.53 5.39
N ARG A 38 7.05 13.21 6.65
CA ARG A 38 7.60 11.92 7.05
C ARG A 38 6.47 10.92 7.24
N GLN A 39 6.51 9.81 6.51
CA GLN A 39 5.48 8.76 6.56
C GLN A 39 5.19 8.30 8.00
N SER A 40 6.22 8.16 8.84
CA SER A 40 6.08 7.76 10.25
C SER A 40 5.22 8.71 11.09
N GLN A 41 5.07 9.97 10.68
CA GLN A 41 4.28 10.99 11.36
C GLN A 41 2.84 11.10 10.82
N ARG A 42 2.48 10.31 9.80
CA ARG A 42 1.20 10.36 9.10
C ARG A 42 0.29 9.15 9.40
N ALA A 43 0.65 8.32 10.37
CA ALA A 43 -0.07 7.07 10.65
C ALA A 43 -1.58 7.26 10.86
N GLU A 44 -2.00 8.28 11.59
CA GLU A 44 -3.42 8.58 11.83
C GLU A 44 -4.18 8.95 10.55
N ILE A 45 -3.52 9.64 9.62
CA ILE A 45 -4.08 9.98 8.31
C ILE A 45 -4.38 8.70 7.54
N TYR A 46 -3.39 7.82 7.41
CA TYR A 46 -3.56 6.55 6.69
C TYR A 46 -4.64 5.67 7.34
N GLN A 47 -4.66 5.57 8.66
CA GLN A 47 -5.68 4.81 9.38
C GLN A 47 -7.09 5.37 9.15
N THR A 48 -7.24 6.69 9.00
CA THR A 48 -8.52 7.32 8.66
C THR A 48 -8.99 6.89 7.27
N PHE A 49 -8.11 6.88 6.28
CA PHE A 49 -8.44 6.40 4.94
C PHE A 49 -8.77 4.89 4.93
N VAL A 50 -8.01 4.08 5.68
CA VAL A 50 -8.30 2.64 5.82
C VAL A 50 -9.69 2.42 6.43
N LYS A 51 -10.04 3.13 7.51
CA LYS A 51 -11.38 3.05 8.13
C LYS A 51 -12.49 3.38 7.13
N SER A 52 -12.31 4.46 6.37
CA SER A 52 -13.27 4.83 5.31
C SER A 52 -13.42 3.74 4.24
N LEU A 53 -12.34 3.08 3.84
CA LEU A 53 -12.41 1.96 2.90
C LEU A 53 -13.15 0.75 3.49
N VAL A 54 -12.93 0.43 4.76
CA VAL A 54 -13.65 -0.65 5.46
C VAL A 54 -15.14 -0.32 5.57
N GLU A 55 -15.50 0.89 5.97
CA GLU A 55 -16.91 1.34 6.07
C GLU A 55 -17.64 1.25 4.72
N ARG A 56 -16.93 1.47 3.63
CA ARG A 56 -17.45 1.37 2.25
C ARG A 56 -17.42 -0.05 1.69
N GLY A 57 -16.95 -1.03 2.45
CA GLY A 57 -16.81 -2.42 2.00
C GLY A 57 -15.69 -2.65 0.97
N MET A 58 -14.81 -1.66 0.76
CA MET A 58 -13.68 -1.73 -0.17
C MET A 58 -12.40 -2.31 0.46
N ALA A 59 -12.42 -2.53 1.76
CA ALA A 59 -11.35 -3.18 2.50
C ALA A 59 -11.94 -4.03 3.64
N TYR A 60 -11.17 -4.96 4.16
CA TYR A 60 -11.60 -5.85 5.22
C TYR A 60 -10.43 -6.32 6.09
N PRO A 61 -10.66 -6.63 7.39
CA PRO A 61 -9.65 -7.24 8.23
C PRO A 61 -9.39 -8.69 7.84
N CYS A 62 -8.14 -9.10 7.84
CA CYS A 62 -7.69 -10.44 7.53
C CYS A 62 -6.84 -10.98 8.68
N PHE A 63 -7.26 -12.09 9.25
CA PHE A 63 -6.63 -12.74 10.42
C PHE A 63 -5.83 -13.99 10.02
N CYS A 64 -5.48 -14.16 8.73
CA CYS A 64 -4.64 -15.27 8.30
C CYS A 64 -3.30 -15.27 9.03
N THR A 65 -2.91 -16.45 9.50
CA THR A 65 -1.57 -16.68 10.05
C THR A 65 -0.55 -16.88 8.93
N GLU A 66 0.74 -16.82 9.29
CA GLU A 66 1.82 -17.10 8.33
C GLU A 66 1.76 -18.55 7.82
N GLU A 67 1.35 -19.51 8.68
CA GLU A 67 1.18 -20.91 8.33
C GLU A 67 0.06 -21.09 7.29
N GLU A 68 -1.08 -20.42 7.47
CA GLU A 68 -2.20 -20.48 6.52
C GLU A 68 -1.81 -19.88 5.17
N LEU A 69 -1.08 -18.75 5.18
CA LEU A 69 -0.59 -18.14 3.94
C LEU A 69 0.46 -19.04 3.24
N SER A 70 1.35 -19.66 3.99
CA SER A 70 2.32 -20.61 3.45
C SER A 70 1.64 -21.84 2.83
N ALA A 71 0.64 -22.40 3.50
CA ALA A 71 -0.14 -23.52 2.97
C ALA A 71 -0.90 -23.13 1.68
N ALA A 72 -1.43 -21.92 1.61
CA ALA A 72 -2.05 -21.40 0.40
C ALA A 72 -1.05 -21.28 -0.75
N HIS A 73 0.17 -20.76 -0.49
CA HIS A 73 1.24 -20.68 -1.48
C HIS A 73 1.68 -22.05 -1.99
N GLU A 74 1.86 -23.04 -1.09
CA GLU A 74 2.17 -24.42 -1.52
C GLU A 74 1.09 -25.01 -2.41
N GLN A 75 -0.18 -24.70 -2.13
CA GLN A 75 -1.29 -25.17 -2.95
C GLN A 75 -1.31 -24.48 -4.31
N GLN A 76 -1.03 -23.17 -4.36
CA GLN A 76 -0.90 -22.41 -5.60
C GLN A 76 0.23 -22.97 -6.47
N GLU A 77 1.38 -23.27 -5.88
CA GLU A 77 2.52 -23.86 -6.57
C GLU A 77 2.18 -25.21 -7.18
N LYS A 78 1.56 -26.11 -6.39
CA LYS A 78 1.11 -27.43 -6.86
C LYS A 78 0.13 -27.34 -8.04
N ASN A 79 -0.73 -26.33 -8.02
CA ASN A 79 -1.73 -26.08 -9.05
C ASN A 79 -1.18 -25.26 -10.23
N LYS A 80 0.06 -24.77 -10.16
CA LYS A 80 0.66 -23.84 -11.13
C LYS A 80 -0.17 -22.55 -11.29
N GLU A 81 -0.76 -22.08 -10.20
CA GLU A 81 -1.48 -20.83 -10.09
C GLU A 81 -0.51 -19.70 -9.65
N ASN A 82 -0.87 -18.45 -9.92
CA ASN A 82 -0.08 -17.32 -9.45
C ASN A 82 -0.11 -17.22 -7.92
N PHE A 83 1.00 -16.85 -7.31
CA PHE A 83 1.04 -16.57 -5.88
C PHE A 83 0.23 -15.32 -5.56
N GLY A 84 -0.51 -15.37 -4.45
CA GLY A 84 -1.22 -14.20 -3.96
C GLY A 84 -2.47 -14.53 -3.16
N TYR A 85 -3.12 -13.47 -2.68
CA TYR A 85 -4.33 -13.56 -1.86
C TYR A 85 -5.55 -13.14 -2.70
N TYR A 86 -6.18 -14.09 -3.37
CA TYR A 86 -7.29 -13.88 -4.31
C TYR A 86 -8.19 -15.11 -4.41
N GLY A 87 -9.39 -14.94 -4.93
CA GLY A 87 -10.34 -16.03 -5.21
C GLY A 87 -10.53 -16.94 -3.99
N LYS A 88 -10.39 -18.25 -4.18
CA LYS A 88 -10.54 -19.27 -3.13
C LYS A 88 -9.49 -19.18 -2.01
N TYR A 89 -8.39 -18.48 -2.25
CA TYR A 89 -7.33 -18.25 -1.27
C TYR A 89 -7.57 -17.02 -0.40
N ALA A 90 -8.49 -16.14 -0.80
CA ALA A 90 -8.86 -14.96 -0.02
C ALA A 90 -9.91 -15.30 1.02
N VAL A 91 -9.57 -16.19 1.96
CA VAL A 91 -10.51 -16.83 2.90
C VAL A 91 -11.22 -15.86 3.85
N TRP A 92 -10.69 -14.66 4.08
CA TRP A 92 -11.30 -13.63 4.91
C TRP A 92 -12.12 -12.60 4.12
N ARG A 93 -12.06 -12.64 2.79
CA ARG A 93 -12.69 -11.64 1.92
C ARG A 93 -14.20 -11.52 2.14
N ASP A 94 -14.88 -12.64 2.29
CA ASP A 94 -16.34 -12.71 2.39
C ASP A 94 -16.81 -13.42 3.68
N ARG A 95 -16.01 -13.33 4.74
CA ARG A 95 -16.40 -13.85 6.05
C ARG A 95 -17.56 -13.06 6.65
N PRO A 96 -18.50 -13.72 7.32
CA PRO A 96 -19.55 -13.05 8.06
C PRO A 96 -18.99 -12.07 9.10
N MET A 97 -19.73 -11.00 9.36
CA MET A 97 -19.31 -9.98 10.34
C MET A 97 -19.10 -10.58 11.73
N GLU A 98 -19.92 -11.58 12.10
CA GLU A 98 -19.82 -12.30 13.38
C GLU A 98 -18.46 -12.96 13.57
N ASP A 99 -17.87 -13.55 12.50
CA ASP A 99 -16.54 -14.15 12.56
C ASP A 99 -15.47 -13.07 12.79
N ILE A 100 -15.60 -11.93 12.10
CA ILE A 100 -14.68 -10.79 12.23
C ILE A 100 -14.76 -10.21 13.66
N GLU A 101 -15.96 -9.97 14.17
CA GLU A 101 -16.18 -9.46 15.52
C GLU A 101 -15.64 -10.42 16.57
N ALA A 102 -15.79 -11.73 16.37
CA ALA A 102 -15.27 -12.75 17.27
C ALA A 102 -13.74 -12.72 17.34
N GLU A 103 -13.04 -12.55 16.22
CA GLU A 103 -11.58 -12.45 16.20
C GLU A 103 -11.10 -11.12 16.81
N LEU A 104 -11.79 -10.02 16.52
CA LEU A 104 -11.48 -8.72 17.13
C LEU A 104 -11.66 -8.77 18.66
N ALA A 105 -12.73 -9.41 19.15
CA ALA A 105 -12.99 -9.56 20.58
C ALA A 105 -11.92 -10.41 21.31
N LYS A 106 -11.30 -11.37 20.62
CA LYS A 106 -10.16 -12.14 21.13
C LYS A 106 -8.84 -11.34 21.14
N GLY A 107 -8.80 -10.19 20.46
CA GLY A 107 -7.57 -9.42 20.25
C GLY A 107 -6.60 -10.08 19.27
N THR A 108 -7.12 -10.92 18.35
CA THR A 108 -6.29 -11.58 17.33
C THR A 108 -5.63 -10.52 16.44
N PRO A 109 -4.30 -10.54 16.23
CA PRO A 109 -3.64 -9.65 15.31
C PRO A 109 -4.18 -9.80 13.90
N TYR A 110 -4.35 -8.68 13.19
CA TYR A 110 -4.85 -8.69 11.82
C TYR A 110 -4.16 -7.65 10.96
N VAL A 111 -4.24 -7.85 9.67
CA VAL A 111 -3.91 -6.86 8.65
C VAL A 111 -5.20 -6.39 7.98
N VAL A 112 -5.19 -5.21 7.35
CA VAL A 112 -6.31 -4.80 6.50
C VAL A 112 -5.91 -4.98 5.05
N ARG A 113 -6.77 -5.66 4.28
CA ARG A 113 -6.60 -5.88 2.85
C ARG A 113 -7.58 -5.05 2.04
N PHE A 114 -7.10 -4.53 0.93
CA PHE A 114 -7.94 -3.91 -0.09
C PHE A 114 -8.69 -5.00 -0.85
N ARG A 115 -9.99 -4.81 -1.05
CA ARG A 115 -10.83 -5.70 -1.85
C ARG A 115 -10.66 -5.35 -3.32
N SER A 116 -9.82 -6.08 -4.03
CA SER A 116 -9.60 -5.86 -5.45
C SER A 116 -10.81 -6.33 -6.28
N GLU A 117 -11.23 -5.52 -7.22
CA GLU A 117 -12.25 -5.85 -8.22
C GLU A 117 -11.64 -6.02 -9.62
N GLY A 118 -10.32 -5.94 -9.72
CA GLY A 118 -9.59 -6.08 -10.97
C GLY A 118 -9.55 -7.52 -11.48
N SER A 119 -9.20 -7.67 -12.74
CA SER A 119 -9.05 -8.96 -13.41
C SER A 119 -7.75 -9.01 -14.21
N ILE A 120 -7.05 -10.13 -14.13
CA ILE A 120 -5.85 -10.37 -14.94
C ILE A 120 -6.13 -10.41 -16.47
N GLU A 121 -7.41 -10.55 -16.85
CA GLU A 121 -7.82 -10.50 -18.24
C GLU A 121 -7.96 -9.07 -18.77
N HIS A 122 -8.04 -8.09 -17.88
CA HIS A 122 -8.16 -6.70 -18.21
C HIS A 122 -6.82 -5.98 -18.17
N LYS A 123 -6.67 -4.99 -19.03
CA LYS A 123 -5.48 -4.15 -19.10
C LYS A 123 -5.85 -2.68 -18.97
N ILE A 124 -5.10 -1.98 -18.13
CA ILE A 124 -5.14 -0.53 -18.00
C ILE A 124 -4.12 0.05 -18.96
N ARG A 125 -4.56 0.99 -19.80
CA ARG A 125 -3.69 1.74 -20.69
C ARG A 125 -3.42 3.11 -20.11
N HIS A 126 -2.16 3.48 -20.08
CA HIS A 126 -1.73 4.80 -19.65
C HIS A 126 -0.58 5.28 -20.54
N GLU A 127 -0.29 6.57 -20.48
CA GLU A 127 0.83 7.18 -21.17
C GLU A 127 1.88 7.61 -20.15
N ASP A 128 3.05 6.98 -20.25
CA ASP A 128 4.22 7.37 -19.48
C ASP A 128 4.98 8.45 -20.26
N LEU A 129 5.42 9.51 -19.57
CA LEU A 129 6.08 10.66 -20.23
C LEU A 129 7.43 10.29 -20.85
N VAL A 130 8.07 9.22 -20.40
CA VAL A 130 9.38 8.77 -20.90
C VAL A 130 9.23 7.58 -21.85
N LYS A 131 8.39 6.60 -21.47
CA LYS A 131 8.22 5.33 -22.20
C LYS A 131 7.08 5.36 -23.23
N GLY A 132 6.24 6.40 -23.20
CA GLY A 132 5.08 6.51 -24.07
C GLY A 132 3.90 5.61 -23.63
N LYS A 133 3.19 5.04 -24.59
CA LYS A 133 2.00 4.23 -24.33
C LYS A 133 2.36 2.90 -23.68
N MET A 134 1.80 2.64 -22.50
CA MET A 134 1.99 1.43 -21.72
C MET A 134 0.67 0.73 -21.43
N GLU A 135 0.74 -0.58 -21.28
CA GLU A 135 -0.37 -1.41 -20.81
C GLU A 135 0.09 -2.19 -19.58
N VAL A 136 -0.67 -2.13 -18.50
CA VAL A 136 -0.47 -2.93 -17.30
C VAL A 136 -1.69 -3.78 -17.04
N THR A 137 -1.49 -5.00 -16.57
CA THR A 137 -2.59 -5.89 -16.15
C THR A 137 -3.21 -5.35 -14.87
N GLU A 138 -4.54 -5.39 -14.76
CA GLU A 138 -5.21 -5.04 -13.51
C GLU A 138 -4.78 -5.98 -12.37
N ASN A 139 -4.78 -5.45 -11.18
CA ASN A 139 -4.51 -6.24 -9.98
C ASN A 139 -5.77 -6.97 -9.51
N ASP A 140 -5.73 -8.30 -9.48
CA ASP A 140 -6.80 -9.16 -8.97
C ASP A 140 -6.59 -9.60 -7.51
N GLN A 141 -5.49 -9.20 -6.90
CA GLN A 141 -5.11 -9.63 -5.56
C GLN A 141 -5.53 -8.65 -4.49
N ASP A 142 -6.01 -9.17 -3.38
CA ASP A 142 -6.34 -8.39 -2.19
C ASP A 142 -5.05 -8.07 -1.41
N VAL A 143 -4.41 -6.98 -1.81
CA VAL A 143 -3.14 -6.54 -1.22
C VAL A 143 -3.33 -6.00 0.19
N VAL A 144 -2.34 -6.21 1.05
CA VAL A 144 -2.32 -5.59 2.39
C VAL A 144 -2.11 -4.09 2.23
N ILE A 145 -3.01 -3.29 2.83
CA ILE A 145 -2.91 -1.83 2.87
C ILE A 145 -2.50 -1.32 4.25
N LEU A 146 -2.86 -2.04 5.32
CA LEU A 146 -2.43 -1.72 6.69
C LEU A 146 -1.91 -2.98 7.36
N LYS A 147 -0.72 -2.90 7.92
CA LYS A 147 -0.08 -3.99 8.67
C LYS A 147 -0.64 -4.10 10.09
N SER A 148 -0.36 -5.20 10.76
CA SER A 148 -0.82 -5.46 12.13
C SER A 148 -0.26 -4.48 13.18
N ASP A 149 0.85 -3.82 12.88
CA ASP A 149 1.43 -2.76 13.71
C ASP A 149 0.78 -1.39 13.50
N GLY A 150 -0.26 -1.30 12.63
CA GLY A 150 -0.96 -0.06 12.30
C GLY A 150 -0.22 0.84 11.31
N ILE A 151 0.89 0.36 10.74
CA ILE A 151 1.66 1.08 9.72
C ILE A 151 1.16 0.67 8.33
N PRO A 152 0.90 1.61 7.41
CA PRO A 152 0.48 1.29 6.05
C PRO A 152 1.59 0.59 5.26
N THR A 153 1.20 -0.13 4.22
CA THR A 153 2.15 -0.53 3.20
C THR A 153 2.58 0.67 2.36
N TYR A 154 3.78 0.58 1.77
CA TYR A 154 4.34 1.64 0.92
C TYR A 154 3.37 2.12 -0.16
N HIS A 155 2.78 1.18 -0.91
CA HIS A 155 1.86 1.51 -2.00
C HIS A 155 0.61 2.25 -1.52
N PHE A 156 0.04 1.86 -0.39
CA PHE A 156 -1.13 2.54 0.14
C PHE A 156 -0.80 3.94 0.66
N ALA A 157 0.29 4.09 1.41
CA ALA A 157 0.75 5.39 1.89
C ALA A 157 0.97 6.36 0.74
N HIS A 158 1.61 5.88 -0.33
CA HIS A 158 1.90 6.67 -1.52
C HIS A 158 0.64 7.20 -2.22
N VAL A 159 -0.37 6.35 -2.41
CA VAL A 159 -1.65 6.75 -3.02
C VAL A 159 -2.36 7.83 -2.18
N VAL A 160 -2.36 7.67 -0.85
CA VAL A 160 -2.96 8.66 0.07
C VAL A 160 -2.20 9.98 0.03
N ASP A 161 -0.86 9.91 0.04
CA ASP A 161 -0.02 11.10 0.04
C ASP A 161 -0.11 11.85 -1.28
N ASP A 162 -0.06 11.17 -2.41
CA ASP A 162 -0.22 11.78 -3.74
C ASP A 162 -1.58 12.51 -3.84
N HIS A 163 -2.65 11.89 -3.33
CA HIS A 163 -3.97 12.50 -3.33
C HIS A 163 -4.02 13.77 -2.45
N LEU A 164 -3.52 13.69 -1.22
CA LEU A 164 -3.60 14.79 -0.27
C LEU A 164 -2.64 15.94 -0.57
N MET A 165 -1.49 15.64 -1.15
CA MET A 165 -0.47 16.63 -1.55
C MET A 165 -0.71 17.19 -2.94
N GLY A 166 -1.74 16.71 -3.67
CA GLY A 166 -2.07 17.18 -5.00
C GLY A 166 -0.98 16.85 -6.03
N THR A 167 -0.28 15.73 -5.88
CA THR A 167 0.77 15.29 -6.79
C THR A 167 0.21 15.09 -8.19
N THR A 168 0.77 15.76 -9.17
CA THR A 168 0.33 15.69 -10.59
C THR A 168 1.24 14.84 -11.46
N ILE A 169 2.52 14.74 -11.12
CA ILE A 169 3.52 13.94 -11.83
C ILE A 169 4.32 13.13 -10.82
N VAL A 170 4.41 11.83 -11.06
CA VAL A 170 5.21 10.90 -10.25
C VAL A 170 6.44 10.48 -11.04
N VAL A 171 7.62 10.63 -10.43
CA VAL A 171 8.89 10.17 -10.99
C VAL A 171 9.43 9.07 -10.11
N ARG A 172 9.56 7.86 -10.66
CA ARG A 172 10.09 6.70 -9.91
C ARG A 172 10.83 5.74 -10.85
N GLY A 173 11.63 4.86 -10.25
CA GLY A 173 12.27 3.76 -10.98
C GLY A 173 11.26 2.75 -11.49
N GLU A 174 11.73 1.86 -12.34
CA GLU A 174 10.98 0.70 -12.81
C GLU A 174 11.17 -0.41 -11.78
N GLU A 175 10.11 -0.69 -11.03
CA GLU A 175 10.08 -1.76 -10.00
C GLU A 175 9.04 -2.81 -10.37
#